data_ee316f9c2ecef6ef20ff8b0a1db0a105
#
_entry.id   ee316f9c2ecef6ef20ff8b0a1db0a105
#
_cell.length_a   1.000
_cell.length_b   1.000
_cell.length_c   1.000
_cell.angle_alpha   90.00
_cell.angle_beta   90.00
_cell.angle_gamma   90.00
#
_symmetry.space_group_name_H-M   'P 1'
#
loop_
_entity.id
_entity.type
_entity.pdbx_description
1 polymer ?
#
loop_
_entity_poly.entity_id
_entity_poly.type
_entity_poly.pdbx_seq_one_letter_code
_entity_poly.pdbx_strand_id
1 'polypeptide(L)'
;MIKAPSNYKSKAAIAILFTIIFAGSVMGQDGEESTYDNIWNRVVFYDDSDNNALRKFAFTGRLQGDYYNFDDSGGGSESDFNWRRFRVGFKASLFNGLAIHSEADMDLNNPDSLYKKLTDTNLAWTSPSGMKIKVGRQSAPFTLDVSTSSKKLYTLERSKVAGNLGFSREYFPGITFSGKRDNWEYLAGLFSSDHGSEFDEAFHYGRFALFSAGYNFKEKLKLDNALIRVDYANQEQDVSNQTPHHKNVTSLVTKFEKGNLHLWTDLSLSDGYGSQSDLVGLQLMPFYDISDKTQVVFRYTYLKSSSGDSIRLSKYEKDLFGGTGSETSEMFLGINHFFYGHKLKWQNGIQYTEMNRASANEGYDGWGFTSGIRISW
;
A
#
# COMPACT_ATOMS: atom_id res chain seq x y z
N MET A 1 -15.77 21.48 -33.19
CA MET A 1 -14.32 21.35 -33.03
C MET A 1 -14.01 19.90 -32.77
N ILE A 2 -13.40 19.22 -33.70
CA ILE A 2 -13.08 17.79 -33.65
C ILE A 2 -11.79 17.66 -32.84
N LYS A 3 -11.83 16.99 -31.66
CA LYS A 3 -10.63 16.67 -30.90
C LYS A 3 -9.81 15.62 -31.66
N ALA A 4 -8.55 15.90 -31.89
CA ALA A 4 -7.60 14.98 -32.50
C ALA A 4 -7.38 13.74 -31.59
N PRO A 5 -7.18 12.52 -32.16
CA PRO A 5 -6.96 11.32 -31.37
C PRO A 5 -5.58 11.33 -30.72
N SER A 6 -5.53 11.18 -29.39
CA SER A 6 -4.31 11.10 -28.61
C SER A 6 -3.56 9.79 -28.91
N ASN A 7 -2.28 9.93 -29.07
CA ASN A 7 -1.16 8.98 -29.24
C ASN A 7 -1.40 7.50 -28.86
N TYR A 8 -2.05 6.76 -29.71
CA TYR A 8 -2.16 5.29 -29.65
C TYR A 8 -0.82 4.56 -29.90
N LYS A 9 0.15 5.22 -30.53
CA LYS A 9 1.41 4.59 -30.95
C LYS A 9 2.40 4.32 -29.81
N SER A 10 2.38 5.12 -28.73
CA SER A 10 3.26 4.88 -27.57
C SER A 10 2.73 3.78 -26.66
N LYS A 11 1.42 3.63 -26.54
CA LYS A 11 0.78 2.58 -25.74
C LYS A 11 0.99 1.17 -26.34
N ALA A 12 1.02 1.04 -27.67
CA ALA A 12 1.29 -0.22 -28.36
C ALA A 12 2.76 -0.70 -28.23
N ALA A 13 3.73 0.22 -28.25
CA ALA A 13 5.15 -0.12 -28.11
C ALA A 13 5.49 -0.68 -26.71
N ILE A 14 4.79 -0.22 -25.68
CA ILE A 14 4.99 -0.68 -24.30
C ILE A 14 4.33 -2.06 -24.08
N ALA A 15 3.18 -2.33 -24.72
CA ALA A 15 2.56 -3.66 -24.71
C ALA A 15 3.47 -4.72 -25.37
N ILE A 16 4.19 -4.37 -26.42
CA ILE A 16 5.15 -5.24 -27.11
C ILE A 16 6.36 -5.55 -26.23
N LEU A 17 6.84 -4.60 -25.43
CA LEU A 17 7.94 -4.83 -24.48
C LEU A 17 7.56 -5.84 -23.41
N PHE A 18 6.30 -5.84 -22.94
CA PHE A 18 5.80 -6.82 -22.00
C PHE A 18 5.68 -8.24 -22.62
N THR A 19 5.33 -8.35 -23.89
CA THR A 19 5.19 -9.64 -24.57
C THR A 19 6.55 -10.34 -24.77
N ILE A 20 7.63 -9.59 -24.95
CA ILE A 20 8.99 -10.14 -25.13
C ILE A 20 9.56 -10.69 -23.80
N ILE A 21 9.19 -10.12 -22.66
CA ILE A 21 9.62 -10.63 -21.34
C ILE A 21 8.91 -11.95 -20.99
N PHE A 22 7.72 -12.18 -21.51
CA PHE A 22 6.90 -13.37 -21.21
C PHE A 22 7.18 -14.59 -22.11
N ALA A 23 7.76 -14.42 -23.29
CA ALA A 23 7.98 -15.51 -24.25
C ALA A 23 9.18 -16.43 -23.90
N GLY A 24 9.98 -16.08 -22.88
CA GLY A 24 11.23 -16.78 -22.52
C GLY A 24 11.14 -17.77 -21.35
N SER A 25 9.99 -18.08 -20.81
CA SER A 25 9.89 -18.78 -19.51
C SER A 25 9.21 -20.14 -19.57
N VAL A 26 9.80 -21.12 -20.25
CA VAL A 26 9.51 -22.53 -19.97
C VAL A 26 10.80 -23.31 -20.12
N MET A 27 11.35 -23.71 -18.98
CA MET A 27 12.18 -24.87 -18.66
C MET A 27 13.14 -24.53 -17.54
N GLY A 28 12.74 -24.78 -16.28
CA GLY A 28 13.65 -24.85 -15.16
C GLY A 28 14.24 -26.25 -15.11
N GLN A 29 15.56 -26.37 -15.23
CA GLN A 29 16.32 -27.54 -14.79
C GLN A 29 16.82 -27.27 -13.36
N ASP A 30 16.76 -28.30 -12.53
CA ASP A 30 17.25 -28.27 -11.17
C ASP A 30 18.76 -27.95 -11.15
N GLY A 31 19.13 -26.89 -10.39
CA GLY A 31 20.54 -26.60 -10.04
C GLY A 31 21.15 -25.33 -10.64
N GLU A 32 20.53 -24.66 -11.62
CA GLU A 32 20.99 -23.37 -12.14
C GLU A 32 20.13 -22.21 -11.56
N GLU A 33 20.75 -21.05 -11.32
CA GLU A 33 20.03 -19.82 -10.97
C GLU A 33 18.91 -19.57 -12.00
N SER A 34 17.69 -19.39 -11.53
CA SER A 34 16.57 -19.15 -12.43
C SER A 34 16.80 -17.86 -13.23
N THR A 35 16.21 -17.76 -14.43
CA THR A 35 16.26 -16.53 -15.23
C THR A 35 15.79 -15.31 -14.43
N TYR A 36 14.86 -15.51 -13.51
CA TYR A 36 14.39 -14.46 -12.60
C TYR A 36 15.47 -14.03 -11.61
N ASP A 37 16.19 -14.97 -10.99
CA ASP A 37 17.30 -14.66 -10.07
C ASP A 37 18.38 -13.86 -10.80
N ASN A 38 18.76 -14.27 -11.98
CA ASN A 38 19.73 -13.56 -12.83
C ASN A 38 19.30 -12.12 -13.14
N ILE A 39 18.02 -11.86 -13.39
CA ILE A 39 17.50 -10.51 -13.64
C ILE A 39 17.52 -9.68 -12.35
N TRP A 40 17.00 -10.24 -11.25
CA TRP A 40 16.86 -9.49 -10.00
C TRP A 40 18.16 -9.31 -9.24
N ASN A 41 19.17 -10.18 -9.45
CA ASN A 41 20.51 -10.01 -8.88
C ASN A 41 21.25 -8.81 -9.48
N ARG A 42 20.94 -8.41 -10.72
CA ARG A 42 21.57 -7.25 -11.38
C ARG A 42 21.24 -5.89 -10.74
N VAL A 43 20.23 -5.80 -9.89
CA VAL A 43 19.93 -4.55 -9.15
C VAL A 43 20.80 -4.38 -7.92
N VAL A 44 21.57 -5.41 -7.52
CA VAL A 44 22.56 -5.33 -6.44
C VAL A 44 23.91 -5.03 -7.08
N PHE A 45 24.40 -3.80 -6.87
CA PHE A 45 25.66 -3.34 -7.47
C PHE A 45 26.88 -3.66 -6.61
N TYR A 46 26.66 -3.79 -5.32
CA TYR A 46 27.72 -4.09 -4.36
C TYR A 46 27.12 -4.86 -3.18
N ASP A 47 27.78 -5.94 -2.79
CA ASP A 47 27.42 -6.77 -1.63
C ASP A 47 28.67 -7.40 -1.04
N ASP A 48 29.18 -6.82 0.06
CA ASP A 48 30.36 -7.25 0.81
C ASP A 48 30.11 -6.99 2.30
N SER A 49 29.72 -8.01 3.02
CA SER A 49 29.38 -7.94 4.45
C SER A 49 30.58 -7.59 5.33
N ASP A 50 31.81 -7.82 4.86
CA ASP A 50 33.05 -7.65 5.60
C ASP A 50 33.61 -6.24 5.45
N ASN A 51 33.13 -5.48 4.47
CA ASN A 51 33.52 -4.10 4.29
C ASN A 51 33.06 -3.21 5.46
N ASN A 52 34.01 -2.45 6.02
CA ASN A 52 33.77 -1.62 7.20
C ASN A 52 33.06 -0.29 6.90
N ALA A 53 32.88 0.09 5.63
CA ALA A 53 32.24 1.35 5.25
C ALA A 53 30.91 1.13 4.53
N LEU A 54 30.92 0.51 3.37
CA LEU A 54 29.75 0.22 2.54
C LEU A 54 29.60 -1.30 2.42
N ARG A 55 28.58 -1.88 3.02
CA ARG A 55 28.33 -3.32 2.99
C ARG A 55 27.47 -3.77 1.83
N LYS A 56 26.48 -2.94 1.44
CA LYS A 56 25.59 -3.23 0.34
C LYS A 56 25.11 -1.96 -0.34
N PHE A 57 25.06 -1.98 -1.67
CA PHE A 57 24.40 -0.95 -2.46
C PHE A 57 23.52 -1.61 -3.52
N ALA A 58 22.25 -1.26 -3.54
CA ALA A 58 21.29 -1.83 -4.46
C ALA A 58 20.29 -0.78 -4.95
N PHE A 59 19.85 -0.89 -6.19
CA PHE A 59 18.66 -0.21 -6.66
C PHE A 59 17.40 -0.83 -6.02
N THR A 60 16.38 -0.02 -5.82
CA THR A 60 15.05 -0.45 -5.39
C THR A 60 14.01 0.31 -6.19
N GLY A 61 12.88 -0.33 -6.38
CA GLY A 61 11.80 0.34 -7.10
C GLY A 61 10.58 -0.56 -7.28
N ARG A 62 9.63 -0.04 -8.06
CA ARG A 62 8.45 -0.79 -8.49
C ARG A 62 7.84 -0.14 -9.72
N LEU A 63 7.28 -0.98 -10.58
CA LEU A 63 6.42 -0.58 -11.69
C LEU A 63 5.09 -1.32 -11.55
N GLN A 64 3.99 -0.57 -11.56
CA GLN A 64 2.64 -1.10 -11.42
C GLN A 64 1.75 -0.45 -12.46
N GLY A 65 1.10 -1.27 -13.29
CA GLY A 65 0.14 -0.80 -14.27
C GLY A 65 -1.19 -1.54 -14.09
N ASP A 66 -2.29 -0.80 -14.22
CA ASP A 66 -3.65 -1.31 -14.08
C ASP A 66 -4.47 -0.98 -15.33
N TYR A 67 -5.12 -1.99 -15.88
CA TYR A 67 -6.33 -1.80 -16.66
C TYR A 67 -7.52 -1.87 -15.71
N TYR A 68 -8.47 -0.96 -15.84
CA TYR A 68 -9.68 -0.94 -15.03
C TYR A 68 -10.91 -0.66 -15.89
N ASN A 69 -12.03 -1.16 -15.42
CA ASN A 69 -13.38 -0.88 -15.94
C ASN A 69 -14.32 -0.81 -14.74
N PHE A 70 -14.96 0.33 -14.55
CA PHE A 70 -15.91 0.57 -13.47
C PHE A 70 -17.18 1.14 -14.04
N ASP A 71 -18.31 0.78 -13.47
CA ASP A 71 -19.62 1.33 -13.76
C ASP A 71 -20.30 1.88 -12.50
N ASP A 72 -21.35 2.64 -12.72
CA ASP A 72 -22.28 3.16 -11.73
C ASP A 72 -23.69 2.83 -12.21
N SER A 73 -24.56 2.37 -11.31
CA SER A 73 -25.97 2.08 -11.61
C SER A 73 -26.73 3.29 -12.16
N GLY A 74 -26.26 4.52 -11.90
CA GLY A 74 -26.72 5.76 -12.52
C GLY A 74 -26.40 5.87 -14.01
N GLY A 75 -25.68 4.91 -14.61
CA GLY A 75 -25.33 4.83 -16.03
C GLY A 75 -23.98 5.43 -16.39
N GLY A 76 -23.19 5.85 -15.42
CA GLY A 76 -21.79 6.23 -15.60
C GLY A 76 -20.91 4.99 -15.82
N SER A 77 -19.90 5.09 -16.68
CA SER A 77 -18.86 4.06 -16.80
C SER A 77 -17.54 4.67 -17.21
N GLU A 78 -16.45 4.09 -16.70
CA GLU A 78 -15.09 4.50 -17.03
C GLU A 78 -14.18 3.29 -17.20
N SER A 79 -13.39 3.29 -18.26
CA SER A 79 -12.38 2.26 -18.48
C SER A 79 -11.14 2.87 -19.11
N ASP A 80 -9.98 2.56 -18.56
CA ASP A 80 -8.68 3.00 -19.11
C ASP A 80 -7.55 2.13 -18.57
N PHE A 81 -6.33 2.41 -19.04
CA PHE A 81 -5.09 1.94 -18.49
C PHE A 81 -4.40 3.05 -17.71
N ASN A 82 -3.93 2.73 -16.50
CA ASN A 82 -3.26 3.68 -15.61
C ASN A 82 -1.93 3.13 -15.10
N TRP A 83 -0.85 3.89 -15.24
CA TRP A 83 0.39 3.63 -14.53
C TRP A 83 0.18 3.96 -13.05
N ARG A 84 -0.10 2.93 -12.27
CA ARG A 84 -0.49 3.08 -10.85
C ARG A 84 0.63 3.59 -9.97
N ARG A 85 1.87 3.10 -10.19
CA ARG A 85 3.10 3.53 -9.51
C ARG A 85 4.30 3.22 -10.38
N PHE A 86 5.17 4.21 -10.51
CA PHE A 86 6.52 3.99 -10.96
C PHE A 86 7.47 4.65 -9.98
N ARG A 87 8.26 3.84 -9.26
CA ARG A 87 9.19 4.33 -8.26
C ARG A 87 10.58 3.81 -8.53
N VAL A 88 11.56 4.67 -8.34
CA VAL A 88 12.97 4.38 -8.49
C VAL A 88 13.74 4.92 -7.30
N GLY A 89 14.75 4.19 -6.86
CA GLY A 89 15.54 4.61 -5.72
C GLY A 89 16.70 3.66 -5.44
N PHE A 90 17.35 3.88 -4.32
CA PHE A 90 18.45 3.06 -3.88
C PHE A 90 18.38 2.77 -2.37
N LYS A 91 19.06 1.71 -1.97
CA LYS A 91 19.34 1.33 -0.59
C LYS A 91 20.82 1.11 -0.43
N ALA A 92 21.39 1.69 0.63
CA ALA A 92 22.76 1.45 1.03
C ALA A 92 22.78 0.95 2.47
N SER A 93 23.47 -0.17 2.73
CA SER A 93 23.78 -0.64 4.08
C SER A 93 25.25 -0.26 4.38
N LEU A 94 25.45 0.47 5.47
CA LEU A 94 26.72 1.00 5.88
C LEU A 94 27.23 0.27 7.15
N PHE A 95 28.29 0.80 7.73
CA PHE A 95 28.87 0.31 8.98
C PHE A 95 27.87 0.35 10.15
N ASN A 96 28.11 -0.50 11.15
CA ASN A 96 27.43 -0.46 12.46
C ASN A 96 25.89 -0.46 12.40
N GLY A 97 25.28 -1.12 11.42
CA GLY A 97 23.82 -1.21 11.30
C GLY A 97 23.16 0.03 10.73
N LEU A 98 23.93 1.00 10.24
CA LEU A 98 23.39 2.19 9.56
C LEU A 98 22.96 1.85 8.13
N ALA A 99 21.85 2.41 7.68
CA ALA A 99 21.33 2.24 6.32
C ALA A 99 20.70 3.53 5.80
N ILE A 100 20.83 3.75 4.51
CA ILE A 100 20.17 4.85 3.78
C ILE A 100 19.18 4.22 2.81
N HIS A 101 17.98 4.81 2.72
CA HIS A 101 17.00 4.50 1.69
C HIS A 101 16.48 5.80 1.09
N SER A 102 16.51 5.92 -0.23
CA SER A 102 15.87 7.01 -0.96
C SER A 102 15.12 6.45 -2.17
N GLU A 103 13.85 6.84 -2.32
CA GLU A 103 12.98 6.40 -3.42
C GLU A 103 12.10 7.58 -3.85
N ALA A 104 12.01 7.83 -5.15
CA ALA A 104 11.14 8.84 -5.76
C ALA A 104 9.97 8.17 -6.48
N ASP A 105 8.80 8.79 -6.42
CA ASP A 105 7.60 8.43 -7.21
C ASP A 105 7.59 9.26 -8.50
N MET A 106 7.45 8.57 -9.63
CA MET A 106 7.45 9.15 -10.97
C MET A 106 6.05 8.99 -11.57
N ASP A 107 5.59 9.96 -12.34
CA ASP A 107 4.28 9.94 -12.97
C ASP A 107 4.36 9.62 -14.47
N LEU A 108 4.23 8.34 -14.82
CA LEU A 108 4.21 7.91 -16.22
C LEU A 108 2.90 8.27 -16.96
N ASN A 109 1.87 8.71 -16.25
CA ASN A 109 0.65 9.22 -16.88
C ASN A 109 0.77 10.68 -17.28
N ASN A 110 1.76 11.39 -16.72
CA ASN A 110 2.08 12.77 -17.05
C ASN A 110 3.59 12.91 -17.34
N PRO A 111 4.05 12.51 -18.54
CA PRO A 111 5.48 12.50 -18.86
C PRO A 111 6.11 13.89 -18.93
N ASP A 112 5.35 14.95 -19.12
CA ASP A 112 5.83 16.34 -19.12
C ASP A 112 6.23 16.81 -17.71
N SER A 113 5.68 16.16 -16.66
CA SER A 113 6.03 16.35 -15.25
C SER A 113 6.30 15.00 -14.61
N LEU A 114 7.39 14.36 -15.04
CA LEU A 114 7.72 12.99 -14.67
C LEU A 114 7.98 12.81 -13.16
N TYR A 115 8.67 13.75 -12.52
CA TYR A 115 8.90 13.71 -11.08
C TYR A 115 7.63 14.11 -10.33
N LYS A 116 7.21 13.28 -9.36
CA LYS A 116 6.01 13.54 -8.56
C LYS A 116 6.35 13.94 -7.13
N LYS A 117 7.13 13.10 -6.43
CA LYS A 117 7.56 13.35 -5.05
C LYS A 117 8.57 12.31 -4.55
N LEU A 118 9.29 12.65 -3.49
CA LEU A 118 10.01 11.68 -2.68
C LEU A 118 9.03 10.81 -1.88
N THR A 119 9.35 9.55 -1.78
CA THR A 119 8.64 8.61 -0.91
C THR A 119 9.48 8.28 0.33
N ASP A 120 10.09 7.11 0.40
CA ASP A 120 11.03 6.81 1.47
C ASP A 120 12.35 7.55 1.20
N THR A 121 12.73 8.49 2.07
CA THR A 121 14.04 9.14 2.07
C THR A 121 14.46 9.31 3.51
N ASN A 122 15.21 8.32 4.01
CA ASN A 122 15.49 8.19 5.42
C ASN A 122 16.82 7.52 5.71
N LEU A 123 17.30 7.82 6.91
CA LEU A 123 18.42 7.17 7.57
C LEU A 123 17.86 6.22 8.63
N ALA A 124 18.32 5.00 8.65
CA ALA A 124 17.93 4.00 9.64
C ALA A 124 19.16 3.41 10.32
N TRP A 125 19.08 3.25 11.63
CA TRP A 125 20.06 2.51 12.41
C TRP A 125 19.39 1.30 13.07
N THR A 126 20.03 0.16 12.96
CA THR A 126 19.56 -1.08 13.59
C THR A 126 20.59 -1.54 14.62
N SER A 127 20.18 -1.63 15.88
CA SER A 127 21.02 -2.12 16.97
C SER A 127 21.31 -3.62 16.83
N PRO A 128 22.33 -4.15 17.50
CA PRO A 128 22.59 -5.59 17.58
C PRO A 128 21.40 -6.40 18.17
N SER A 129 20.58 -5.77 19.01
CA SER A 129 19.37 -6.39 19.59
C SER A 129 18.16 -6.36 18.67
N GLY A 130 18.27 -5.82 17.45
CA GLY A 130 17.18 -5.74 16.47
C GLY A 130 16.26 -4.52 16.64
N MET A 131 16.53 -3.61 17.58
CA MET A 131 15.82 -2.33 17.66
C MET A 131 16.24 -1.44 16.48
N LYS A 132 15.28 -0.82 15.81
CA LYS A 132 15.51 0.06 14.67
C LYS A 132 15.00 1.46 14.95
N ILE A 133 15.85 2.44 14.73
CA ILE A 133 15.52 3.87 14.72
C ILE A 133 15.58 4.33 13.27
N LYS A 134 14.55 5.04 12.80
CA LYS A 134 14.51 5.59 11.45
C LYS A 134 14.14 7.08 11.52
N VAL A 135 14.88 7.93 10.82
CA VAL A 135 14.67 9.37 10.75
C VAL A 135 14.62 9.80 9.30
N GLY A 136 13.72 10.69 8.97
CA GLY A 136 13.51 11.24 7.64
C GLY A 136 12.11 10.96 7.11
N ARG A 137 11.94 11.10 5.78
CA ARG A 137 10.66 10.90 5.11
C ARG A 137 10.34 9.41 5.02
N GLN A 138 9.17 9.02 5.51
CA GLN A 138 8.74 7.62 5.58
C GLN A 138 7.23 7.49 5.69
N SER A 139 6.68 6.31 5.35
CA SER A 139 5.27 6.01 5.61
C SER A 139 5.01 5.87 7.11
N ALA A 140 3.77 6.15 7.53
CA ALA A 140 3.28 5.90 8.88
C ALA A 140 2.53 4.54 8.89
N PRO A 141 3.18 3.43 9.30
CA PRO A 141 2.64 2.08 9.10
C PRO A 141 1.71 1.68 10.24
N PHE A 142 0.42 1.93 10.09
CA PHE A 142 -0.62 1.42 11.00
C PHE A 142 -1.84 0.95 10.20
N THR A 143 -2.81 0.28 10.82
CA THR A 143 -3.86 -0.50 10.16
C THR A 143 -3.29 -1.67 9.33
N LEU A 144 -4.13 -2.56 8.83
CA LEU A 144 -3.68 -3.75 8.11
C LEU A 144 -2.99 -3.38 6.80
N ASP A 145 -3.71 -2.67 5.93
CA ASP A 145 -3.24 -2.43 4.57
C ASP A 145 -2.19 -1.30 4.49
N VAL A 146 -2.23 -0.30 5.39
CA VAL A 146 -1.22 0.76 5.41
C VAL A 146 0.12 0.25 5.88
N SER A 147 0.14 -0.65 6.87
CA SER A 147 1.37 -1.31 7.33
C SER A 147 1.90 -2.34 6.32
N THR A 148 1.07 -2.75 5.35
CA THR A 148 1.48 -3.66 4.29
C THR A 148 2.09 -2.90 3.11
N SER A 149 3.33 -3.24 2.74
CA SER A 149 3.99 -2.64 1.59
C SER A 149 3.18 -2.83 0.32
N SER A 150 3.07 -1.80 -0.53
CA SER A 150 2.39 -1.93 -1.83
C SER A 150 3.06 -2.91 -2.80
N LYS A 151 4.29 -3.36 -2.51
CA LYS A 151 4.93 -4.49 -3.20
C LYS A 151 4.28 -5.83 -2.82
N LYS A 152 3.67 -5.93 -1.62
CA LYS A 152 3.18 -7.17 -1.00
C LYS A 152 1.67 -7.25 -0.82
N LEU A 153 0.91 -6.30 -1.33
CA LEU A 153 -0.55 -6.37 -1.28
C LEU A 153 -1.06 -7.59 -2.05
N TYR A 154 -2.07 -8.24 -1.50
CA TYR A 154 -2.78 -9.34 -2.15
C TYR A 154 -3.97 -8.87 -2.99
N THR A 155 -4.41 -7.64 -2.79
CA THR A 155 -5.41 -6.95 -3.62
C THR A 155 -4.74 -5.86 -4.46
N LEU A 156 -5.36 -5.45 -5.56
CA LEU A 156 -4.81 -4.42 -6.45
C LEU A 156 -4.70 -3.07 -5.74
N GLU A 157 -5.70 -2.72 -4.93
CA GLU A 157 -5.72 -1.51 -4.11
C GLU A 157 -5.95 -1.85 -2.64
N ARG A 158 -5.54 -0.94 -1.76
CA ARG A 158 -5.86 -1.00 -0.33
C ARG A 158 -7.36 -0.87 -0.12
N SER A 159 -7.85 -1.39 1.00
CA SER A 159 -9.25 -1.28 1.39
C SER A 159 -9.68 0.18 1.62
N LYS A 160 -10.98 0.40 1.59
CA LYS A 160 -11.57 1.69 1.96
C LYS A 160 -11.29 2.06 3.42
N VAL A 161 -11.14 1.07 4.33
CA VAL A 161 -10.68 1.29 5.71
C VAL A 161 -9.33 2.01 5.71
N ALA A 162 -8.35 1.46 5.01
CA ALA A 162 -7.03 2.06 4.90
C ALA A 162 -7.05 3.44 4.19
N GLY A 163 -7.98 3.63 3.26
CA GLY A 163 -8.13 4.88 2.50
C GLY A 163 -8.73 6.03 3.31
N ASN A 164 -9.58 5.70 4.29
CA ASN A 164 -10.31 6.69 5.10
C ASN A 164 -9.70 6.86 6.50
N LEU A 165 -9.29 5.79 7.16
CA LEU A 165 -8.81 5.77 8.53
C LEU A 165 -7.29 5.74 8.65
N GLY A 166 -6.59 5.37 7.57
CA GLY A 166 -5.13 5.32 7.51
C GLY A 166 -4.53 6.52 6.79
N PHE A 167 -3.31 6.91 7.16
CA PHE A 167 -2.55 7.94 6.44
C PHE A 167 -1.79 7.29 5.27
N SER A 168 -2.52 6.55 4.43
CA SER A 168 -1.99 5.53 3.52
C SER A 168 -1.37 6.07 2.23
N ARG A 169 -1.63 7.31 1.90
CA ARG A 169 -1.29 7.85 0.59
C ARG A 169 0.02 8.62 0.58
N GLU A 170 0.54 8.94 1.77
CA GLU A 170 1.58 9.93 1.92
C GLU A 170 2.80 9.39 2.68
N TYR A 171 3.87 10.14 2.57
CA TYR A 171 5.13 9.93 3.28
C TYR A 171 5.42 11.20 4.06
N PHE A 172 5.75 11.05 5.31
CA PHE A 172 5.86 12.13 6.28
C PHE A 172 7.28 12.23 6.81
N PRO A 173 7.80 13.44 7.03
CA PRO A 173 8.97 13.65 7.87
C PRO A 173 8.67 13.13 9.28
N GLY A 174 9.60 12.39 9.89
CA GLY A 174 9.37 11.84 11.22
C GLY A 174 10.50 10.98 11.72
N ILE A 175 10.31 10.50 12.95
CA ILE A 175 11.19 9.54 13.61
C ILE A 175 10.37 8.34 14.08
N THR A 176 10.88 7.13 13.88
CA THR A 176 10.26 5.91 14.38
C THR A 176 11.26 5.05 15.13
N PHE A 177 10.75 4.38 16.17
CA PHE A 177 11.41 3.33 16.94
C PHE A 177 10.61 2.05 16.75
N SER A 178 11.23 0.98 16.32
CA SER A 178 10.54 -0.28 16.09
C SER A 178 11.45 -1.47 16.37
N GLY A 179 10.86 -2.63 16.60
CA GLY A 179 11.61 -3.85 16.78
C GLY A 179 10.73 -5.06 16.98
N LYS A 180 11.42 -6.21 17.07
CA LYS A 180 10.80 -7.49 17.43
C LYS A 180 11.62 -8.11 18.53
N ARG A 181 10.92 -8.66 19.55
CA ARG A 181 11.55 -9.41 20.62
C ARG A 181 10.65 -10.59 20.97
N ASP A 182 11.15 -11.79 20.83
CA ASP A 182 10.40 -13.03 20.97
C ASP A 182 9.16 -12.99 20.04
N ASN A 183 7.96 -13.13 20.61
CA ASN A 183 6.71 -13.06 19.87
C ASN A 183 6.10 -11.65 19.82
N TRP A 184 6.76 -10.64 20.39
CA TRP A 184 6.32 -9.25 20.38
C TRP A 184 6.88 -8.49 19.17
N GLU A 185 6.04 -7.64 18.59
CA GLU A 185 6.47 -6.57 17.67
C GLU A 185 5.94 -5.22 18.16
N TYR A 186 6.73 -4.18 18.00
CA TYR A 186 6.37 -2.84 18.47
C TYR A 186 6.86 -1.76 17.53
N LEU A 187 6.13 -0.65 17.53
CA LEU A 187 6.52 0.58 16.85
C LEU A 187 6.01 1.78 17.63
N ALA A 188 6.83 2.81 17.75
CA ALA A 188 6.44 4.14 18.18
C ALA A 188 7.00 5.16 17.18
N GLY A 189 6.23 6.17 16.82
CA GLY A 189 6.66 7.19 15.87
C GLY A 189 6.06 8.55 16.16
N LEU A 190 6.81 9.58 15.78
CA LEU A 190 6.35 10.97 15.75
C LEU A 190 6.58 11.52 14.36
N PHE A 191 5.55 12.12 13.79
CA PHE A 191 5.53 12.58 12.40
C PHE A 191 4.98 14.00 12.33
N SER A 192 5.46 14.75 11.33
CA SER A 192 4.74 15.92 10.83
C SER A 192 3.48 15.47 10.08
N SER A 193 2.39 16.21 10.15
CA SER A 193 1.25 16.01 9.26
C SER A 193 1.40 16.69 7.89
N ASP A 194 2.55 17.32 7.64
CA ASP A 194 2.92 17.85 6.34
C ASP A 194 3.48 16.75 5.44
N HIS A 195 2.84 16.51 4.31
CA HIS A 195 3.30 15.58 3.30
C HIS A 195 3.74 16.26 1.98
N GLY A 196 3.52 17.58 1.86
CA GLY A 196 3.79 18.35 0.65
C GLY A 196 5.23 18.79 0.55
N SER A 197 5.77 19.38 1.60
CA SER A 197 7.16 19.85 1.63
C SER A 197 8.15 18.70 1.70
N GLU A 198 9.17 18.73 0.86
CA GLU A 198 10.17 17.67 0.77
C GLU A 198 11.49 18.04 1.42
N PHE A 199 11.89 19.31 1.35
CA PHE A 199 13.20 19.79 1.74
C PHE A 199 13.16 20.95 2.72
N ASP A 200 12.05 21.67 2.80
CA ASP A 200 11.82 22.82 3.64
C ASP A 200 10.49 22.69 4.37
N GLU A 201 10.26 23.53 5.38
CA GLU A 201 8.99 23.64 6.10
C GLU A 201 8.38 22.30 6.58
N ALA A 202 9.24 21.29 6.82
CA ALA A 202 8.82 19.90 7.09
C ALA A 202 7.94 19.73 8.33
N PHE A 203 7.75 20.76 9.17
CA PHE A 203 6.90 20.78 10.36
C PHE A 203 6.03 22.04 10.41
N HIS A 204 5.66 22.58 9.26
CA HIS A 204 4.84 23.77 9.14
C HIS A 204 3.39 23.53 9.62
N TYR A 205 2.85 22.34 9.33
CA TYR A 205 1.52 21.91 9.80
C TYR A 205 1.63 21.08 11.10
N GLY A 206 0.50 20.63 11.64
CA GLY A 206 0.44 19.88 12.88
C GLY A 206 1.22 18.57 12.89
N ARG A 207 1.11 17.81 13.96
CA ARG A 207 1.86 16.58 14.21
C ARG A 207 0.94 15.43 14.60
N PHE A 208 1.44 14.22 14.38
CA PHE A 208 0.78 13.02 14.91
C PHE A 208 1.80 12.03 15.48
N ALA A 209 1.38 11.34 16.52
CA ALA A 209 2.10 10.23 17.12
C ALA A 209 1.44 8.91 16.73
N LEU A 210 2.24 7.87 16.58
CA LEU A 210 1.79 6.52 16.23
C LEU A 210 2.40 5.52 17.20
N PHE A 211 1.57 4.61 17.72
CA PHE A 211 1.98 3.48 18.55
C PHE A 211 1.39 2.19 17.98
N SER A 212 2.18 1.13 17.99
CA SER A 212 1.76 -0.18 17.55
C SER A 212 2.39 -1.24 18.45
N ALA A 213 1.60 -2.19 18.90
CA ALA A 213 2.04 -3.35 19.68
C ALA A 213 1.31 -4.60 19.22
N GLY A 214 2.06 -5.63 18.86
CA GLY A 214 1.55 -6.90 18.40
C GLY A 214 2.20 -8.07 19.11
N TYR A 215 1.44 -9.14 19.28
CA TYR A 215 1.91 -10.42 19.82
C TYR A 215 1.49 -11.56 18.91
N ASN A 216 2.43 -12.45 18.61
CA ASN A 216 2.19 -13.62 17.77
C ASN A 216 1.90 -14.85 18.63
N PHE A 217 0.66 -15.31 18.62
CA PHE A 217 0.16 -16.47 19.37
C PHE A 217 0.36 -17.81 18.65
N LYS A 218 1.15 -17.86 17.58
CA LYS A 218 1.28 -19.04 16.69
C LYS A 218 1.52 -20.35 17.44
N GLU A 219 2.39 -20.37 18.45
CA GLU A 219 2.70 -21.57 19.20
C GLU A 219 1.51 -22.03 20.06
N LYS A 220 0.81 -21.08 20.71
CA LYS A 220 -0.36 -21.37 21.56
C LYS A 220 -1.55 -21.86 20.75
N LEU A 221 -1.76 -21.27 19.56
CA LEU A 221 -2.88 -21.60 18.69
C LEU A 221 -2.55 -22.71 17.67
N LYS A 222 -1.30 -23.16 17.61
CA LYS A 222 -0.78 -24.15 16.63
C LYS A 222 -1.07 -23.71 15.19
N LEU A 223 -0.86 -22.44 14.91
CA LEU A 223 -0.95 -21.81 13.59
C LEU A 223 0.45 -21.48 13.07
N ASP A 224 0.59 -21.25 11.77
CA ASP A 224 1.84 -20.84 11.16
C ASP A 224 2.10 -19.34 11.45
N ASN A 225 1.02 -18.55 11.52
CA ASN A 225 1.02 -17.18 12.00
C ASN A 225 -0.27 -16.89 12.76
N ALA A 226 -0.18 -16.17 13.87
CA ALA A 226 -1.33 -15.79 14.71
C ALA A 226 -1.10 -14.42 15.35
N LEU A 227 -0.82 -13.42 14.53
CA LEU A 227 -0.58 -12.06 15.00
C LEU A 227 -1.89 -11.38 15.41
N ILE A 228 -1.89 -10.81 16.60
CA ILE A 228 -2.88 -9.83 17.07
C ILE A 228 -2.11 -8.56 17.38
N ARG A 229 -2.49 -7.44 16.75
CA ARG A 229 -1.81 -6.15 16.87
C ARG A 229 -2.81 -5.04 17.10
N VAL A 230 -2.51 -4.15 18.02
CA VAL A 230 -3.23 -2.90 18.23
C VAL A 230 -2.36 -1.75 17.75
N ASP A 231 -2.95 -0.90 16.92
CA ASP A 231 -2.34 0.34 16.46
C ASP A 231 -3.15 1.52 17.01
N TYR A 232 -2.47 2.58 17.41
CA TYR A 232 -3.07 3.82 17.88
C TYR A 232 -2.35 5.02 17.30
N ALA A 233 -3.08 5.90 16.65
CA ALA A 233 -2.59 7.19 16.18
C ALA A 233 -3.31 8.32 16.90
N ASN A 234 -2.55 9.34 17.33
CA ASN A 234 -3.07 10.58 17.92
C ASN A 234 -2.53 11.77 17.15
N GLN A 235 -3.40 12.66 16.71
CA GLN A 235 -3.08 13.82 15.89
C GLN A 235 -3.52 15.12 16.59
N GLU A 236 -2.69 16.16 16.46
CA GLU A 236 -3.10 17.54 16.82
C GLU A 236 -4.30 17.96 15.98
N GLN A 237 -5.30 18.59 16.62
CA GLN A 237 -6.52 19.06 15.94
C GLN A 237 -6.26 20.40 15.25
N ASP A 238 -5.51 20.38 14.17
CA ASP A 238 -5.24 21.53 13.33
C ASP A 238 -5.96 21.35 11.98
N VAL A 239 -6.81 22.31 11.59
CA VAL A 239 -7.55 22.26 10.32
C VAL A 239 -6.66 22.43 9.11
N SER A 240 -5.41 22.88 9.28
CA SER A 240 -4.41 22.94 8.22
C SER A 240 -3.67 21.63 8.01
N ASN A 241 -3.90 20.60 8.83
CA ASN A 241 -3.31 19.28 8.64
C ASN A 241 -3.60 18.72 7.25
N GLN A 242 -2.59 18.22 6.59
CA GLN A 242 -2.70 17.59 5.28
C GLN A 242 -3.08 16.10 5.36
N THR A 243 -3.15 15.55 6.56
CA THR A 243 -3.67 14.20 6.86
C THR A 243 -5.19 14.22 6.98
N PRO A 244 -5.89 13.06 6.90
CA PRO A 244 -7.30 12.99 7.31
C PRO A 244 -7.51 13.53 8.72
N HIS A 245 -8.59 14.29 8.91
CA HIS A 245 -8.87 15.00 10.17
C HIS A 245 -9.43 14.07 11.25
N HIS A 246 -8.62 13.09 11.67
CA HIS A 246 -8.92 12.23 12.82
C HIS A 246 -8.01 12.61 13.99
N LYS A 247 -8.62 12.98 15.13
CA LYS A 247 -7.91 13.23 16.38
C LYS A 247 -7.23 11.96 16.88
N ASN A 248 -7.98 10.86 16.87
CA ASN A 248 -7.50 9.55 17.24
C ASN A 248 -7.93 8.53 16.18
N VAL A 249 -7.07 7.52 15.95
CA VAL A 249 -7.45 6.31 15.24
C VAL A 249 -6.93 5.12 16.03
N THR A 250 -7.82 4.16 16.33
CA THR A 250 -7.45 2.87 16.94
C THR A 250 -7.77 1.77 15.95
N SER A 251 -6.83 0.84 15.73
CA SER A 251 -7.04 -0.31 14.86
C SER A 251 -6.63 -1.60 15.55
N LEU A 252 -7.47 -2.62 15.46
CA LEU A 252 -7.19 -4.00 15.85
C LEU A 252 -6.95 -4.83 14.59
N VAL A 253 -5.71 -5.21 14.36
CA VAL A 253 -5.28 -6.02 13.22
C VAL A 253 -5.06 -7.46 13.66
N THR A 254 -5.61 -8.42 12.92
CA THR A 254 -5.28 -9.83 13.09
C THR A 254 -4.77 -10.46 11.80
N LYS A 255 -3.84 -11.41 11.91
CA LYS A 255 -3.35 -12.24 10.80
C LYS A 255 -3.26 -13.67 11.28
N PHE A 256 -4.20 -14.51 10.88
CA PHE A 256 -4.22 -15.93 11.17
C PHE A 256 -3.94 -16.72 9.90
N GLU A 257 -2.97 -17.64 9.96
CA GLU A 257 -2.51 -18.39 8.79
C GLU A 257 -2.25 -19.84 9.20
N LYS A 258 -2.74 -20.79 8.39
CA LYS A 258 -2.48 -22.22 8.55
C LYS A 258 -2.45 -22.92 7.19
N GLY A 259 -1.28 -23.45 6.82
CA GLY A 259 -1.07 -24.02 5.49
C GLY A 259 -1.45 -23.00 4.43
N ASN A 260 -2.35 -23.39 3.56
CA ASN A 260 -2.80 -22.56 2.46
C ASN A 260 -3.94 -21.57 2.80
N LEU A 261 -4.48 -21.65 4.03
CA LEU A 261 -5.61 -20.81 4.45
C LEU A 261 -5.14 -19.63 5.31
N HIS A 262 -5.60 -18.45 4.94
CA HIS A 262 -5.24 -17.21 5.58
C HIS A 262 -6.49 -16.38 5.88
N LEU A 263 -6.51 -15.71 7.03
CA LEU A 263 -7.54 -14.74 7.41
C LEU A 263 -6.86 -13.51 8.02
N TRP A 264 -6.94 -12.40 7.32
CA TRP A 264 -6.47 -11.11 7.82
C TRP A 264 -7.66 -10.19 8.08
N THR A 265 -7.65 -9.50 9.22
CA THR A 265 -8.74 -8.59 9.60
C THR A 265 -8.22 -7.25 10.09
N ASP A 266 -9.05 -6.22 9.97
CA ASP A 266 -8.83 -4.89 10.52
C ASP A 266 -10.16 -4.34 11.05
N LEU A 267 -10.22 -4.00 12.32
CA LEU A 267 -11.31 -3.24 12.92
C LEU A 267 -10.75 -1.91 13.40
N SER A 268 -11.17 -0.83 12.76
CA SER A 268 -10.65 0.52 13.02
C SER A 268 -11.76 1.46 13.46
N LEU A 269 -11.44 2.30 14.44
CA LEU A 269 -12.31 3.33 15.00
C LEU A 269 -11.57 4.66 14.97
N SER A 270 -12.27 5.76 14.71
CA SER A 270 -11.67 7.09 14.78
C SER A 270 -12.60 8.13 15.40
N ASP A 271 -11.98 9.10 16.06
CA ASP A 271 -12.63 10.35 16.47
C ASP A 271 -12.27 11.43 15.43
N GLY A 272 -13.26 11.95 14.73
CA GLY A 272 -13.07 13.00 13.74
C GLY A 272 -13.00 14.40 14.37
N TYR A 273 -12.54 15.37 13.58
CA TYR A 273 -12.64 16.81 13.93
C TYR A 273 -12.81 17.65 12.66
N GLY A 274 -13.25 18.91 12.85
CA GLY A 274 -13.59 19.78 11.73
C GLY A 274 -14.81 19.27 10.96
N SER A 275 -14.66 19.02 9.67
CA SER A 275 -15.71 18.44 8.83
C SER A 275 -15.69 16.92 8.75
N GLN A 276 -14.73 16.25 9.38
CA GLN A 276 -14.62 14.80 9.43
C GLN A 276 -15.38 14.26 10.62
N SER A 277 -16.34 13.37 10.37
CA SER A 277 -17.07 12.65 11.44
C SER A 277 -16.26 11.48 11.97
N ASP A 278 -16.67 10.97 13.13
CA ASP A 278 -16.15 9.71 13.65
C ASP A 278 -16.48 8.56 12.68
N LEU A 279 -15.56 7.65 12.51
CA LEU A 279 -15.73 6.50 11.63
C LEU A 279 -15.53 5.18 12.37
N VAL A 280 -16.30 4.19 11.97
CA VAL A 280 -16.02 2.78 12.24
C VAL A 280 -15.77 2.07 10.91
N GLY A 281 -14.71 1.24 10.85
CA GLY A 281 -14.34 0.50 9.66
C GLY A 281 -13.99 -0.95 9.99
N LEU A 282 -14.49 -1.88 9.17
CA LEU A 282 -14.20 -3.31 9.24
C LEU A 282 -13.65 -3.79 7.90
N GLN A 283 -12.56 -4.55 7.93
CA GLN A 283 -12.07 -5.33 6.81
C GLN A 283 -11.93 -6.79 7.22
N LEU A 284 -12.47 -7.69 6.41
CA LEU A 284 -12.28 -9.13 6.50
C LEU A 284 -11.66 -9.59 5.17
N MET A 285 -10.52 -10.27 5.23
CA MET A 285 -9.80 -10.71 4.04
C MET A 285 -9.34 -12.16 4.19
N PRO A 286 -10.22 -13.16 3.96
CA PRO A 286 -9.79 -14.54 3.76
C PRO A 286 -9.15 -14.69 2.38
N PHE A 287 -8.08 -15.50 2.32
CA PHE A 287 -7.45 -15.89 1.07
C PHE A 287 -6.88 -17.30 1.16
N TYR A 288 -6.74 -17.93 0.00
CA TYR A 288 -6.33 -19.33 -0.11
C TYR A 288 -5.31 -19.51 -1.23
N ASP A 289 -4.20 -20.17 -0.91
CA ASP A 289 -3.16 -20.53 -1.87
C ASP A 289 -3.56 -21.84 -2.56
N ILE A 290 -4.06 -21.74 -3.81
CA ILE A 290 -4.42 -22.91 -4.63
C ILE A 290 -3.14 -23.69 -4.99
N SER A 291 -2.04 -22.97 -5.20
CA SER A 291 -0.70 -23.50 -5.46
C SER A 291 0.34 -22.45 -5.04
N ASP A 292 1.62 -22.83 -5.09
CA ASP A 292 2.75 -21.90 -4.82
C ASP A 292 2.74 -20.62 -5.70
N LYS A 293 2.01 -20.65 -6.82
CA LYS A 293 1.95 -19.55 -7.78
C LYS A 293 0.56 -18.92 -7.93
N THR A 294 -0.48 -19.53 -7.38
CA THR A 294 -1.86 -19.07 -7.60
C THR A 294 -2.62 -18.97 -6.30
N GLN A 295 -3.23 -17.83 -6.07
CA GLN A 295 -3.98 -17.51 -4.85
C GLN A 295 -5.31 -16.85 -5.20
N VAL A 296 -6.36 -17.24 -4.50
CA VAL A 296 -7.67 -16.56 -4.51
C VAL A 296 -7.81 -15.72 -3.26
N VAL A 297 -8.29 -14.50 -3.41
CA VAL A 297 -8.49 -13.53 -2.32
C VAL A 297 -9.92 -13.03 -2.35
N PHE A 298 -10.59 -13.10 -1.23
CA PHE A 298 -11.83 -12.37 -0.98
C PHE A 298 -11.57 -11.25 0.02
N ARG A 299 -12.22 -10.09 -0.16
CA ARG A 299 -12.22 -9.01 0.83
C ARG A 299 -13.62 -8.44 0.96
N TYR A 300 -14.08 -8.35 2.19
CA TYR A 300 -15.23 -7.55 2.56
C TYR A 300 -14.76 -6.32 3.34
N THR A 301 -15.26 -5.15 2.98
CA THR A 301 -14.96 -3.89 3.65
C THR A 301 -16.25 -3.17 3.99
N TYR A 302 -16.37 -2.67 5.20
CA TYR A 302 -17.49 -1.87 5.66
C TYR A 302 -16.98 -0.63 6.39
N LEU A 303 -17.58 0.53 6.11
CA LEU A 303 -17.36 1.76 6.87
C LEU A 303 -18.68 2.45 7.14
N LYS A 304 -18.76 3.07 8.31
CA LYS A 304 -19.87 3.90 8.73
C LYS A 304 -19.38 5.16 9.42
N SER A 305 -20.00 6.27 9.08
CA SER A 305 -19.86 7.58 9.73
C SER A 305 -20.88 7.74 10.84
N SER A 306 -20.50 8.34 11.95
CA SER A 306 -21.42 8.65 13.06
C SER A 306 -22.42 9.75 12.68
N SER A 307 -22.04 10.64 11.76
CA SER A 307 -22.88 11.74 11.30
C SER A 307 -22.44 12.24 9.93
N GLY A 308 -23.39 12.56 9.04
CA GLY A 308 -23.13 13.15 7.75
C GLY A 308 -22.27 12.31 6.79
N ASP A 309 -21.91 12.91 5.68
CA ASP A 309 -21.17 12.29 4.58
C ASP A 309 -19.68 12.64 4.68
N SER A 310 -18.87 11.72 5.19
CA SER A 310 -17.42 11.93 5.38
C SER A 310 -16.55 10.79 4.86
N ILE A 311 -17.17 9.72 4.33
CA ILE A 311 -16.49 8.56 3.75
C ILE A 311 -16.21 8.79 2.27
N ARG A 312 -14.99 8.50 1.82
CA ARG A 312 -14.55 8.65 0.43
C ARG A 312 -14.44 7.30 -0.25
N LEU A 313 -14.81 7.25 -1.51
CA LEU A 313 -14.57 6.10 -2.38
C LEU A 313 -13.08 5.93 -2.74
N SER A 314 -12.74 4.76 -3.25
CA SER A 314 -11.40 4.42 -3.72
C SER A 314 -11.14 5.03 -5.10
N LYS A 315 -9.90 4.91 -5.57
CA LYS A 315 -9.29 5.57 -6.71
C LYS A 315 -10.19 5.64 -7.98
N TYR A 316 -10.61 4.51 -8.53
CA TYR A 316 -11.34 4.49 -9.81
C TYR A 316 -12.82 4.82 -9.66
N GLU A 317 -13.44 4.37 -8.58
CA GLU A 317 -14.83 4.71 -8.23
C GLU A 317 -14.99 6.21 -7.97
N LYS A 318 -13.96 6.83 -7.37
CA LYS A 318 -13.93 8.27 -7.11
C LYS A 318 -14.05 9.11 -8.40
N ASP A 319 -13.54 8.60 -9.51
CA ASP A 319 -13.57 9.33 -10.80
C ASP A 319 -14.99 9.31 -11.39
N LEU A 320 -15.80 8.28 -11.08
CA LEU A 320 -17.22 8.21 -11.40
C LEU A 320 -18.09 9.00 -10.41
N PHE A 321 -17.77 8.91 -9.11
CA PHE A 321 -18.54 9.56 -8.06
C PHE A 321 -17.61 10.39 -7.17
N GLY A 322 -17.57 11.69 -7.41
CA GLY A 322 -16.68 12.63 -6.71
C GLY A 322 -17.12 13.02 -5.29
N GLY A 323 -18.25 12.46 -4.80
CA GLY A 323 -18.85 12.81 -3.50
C GLY A 323 -18.29 11.99 -2.33
N THR A 324 -18.85 12.29 -1.15
CA THR A 324 -18.65 11.53 0.08
C THR A 324 -19.96 10.87 0.49
N GLY A 325 -19.88 9.81 1.31
CA GLY A 325 -21.04 9.12 1.85
C GLY A 325 -20.97 8.94 3.36
N SER A 326 -22.06 8.46 3.93
CA SER A 326 -22.21 8.18 5.36
C SER A 326 -21.99 6.71 5.70
N GLU A 327 -22.17 5.82 4.74
CA GLU A 327 -21.99 4.38 4.89
C GLU A 327 -21.54 3.76 3.58
N THR A 328 -20.62 2.81 3.61
CA THR A 328 -20.19 2.08 2.41
C THR A 328 -19.85 0.64 2.73
N SER A 329 -20.17 -0.25 1.79
CA SER A 329 -19.71 -1.63 1.77
C SER A 329 -19.04 -1.97 0.45
N GLU A 330 -18.07 -2.87 0.49
CA GLU A 330 -17.36 -3.39 -0.70
C GLU A 330 -17.16 -4.88 -0.55
N MET A 331 -17.48 -5.62 -1.59
CA MET A 331 -17.07 -7.01 -1.78
C MET A 331 -16.07 -7.07 -2.93
N PHE A 332 -14.92 -7.65 -2.70
CA PHE A 332 -13.88 -7.86 -3.70
C PHE A 332 -13.54 -9.34 -3.78
N LEU A 333 -13.45 -9.87 -4.99
CA LEU A 333 -12.95 -11.22 -5.29
C LEU A 333 -11.82 -11.10 -6.31
N GLY A 334 -10.65 -11.65 -5.96
CA GLY A 334 -9.47 -11.57 -6.80
C GLY A 334 -8.74 -12.89 -6.96
N ILE A 335 -7.96 -12.97 -8.03
CA ILE A 335 -6.99 -14.03 -8.28
C ILE A 335 -5.62 -13.41 -8.53
N ASN A 336 -4.61 -13.93 -7.84
CA ASN A 336 -3.21 -13.57 -8.00
C ASN A 336 -2.44 -14.69 -8.66
N HIS A 337 -1.58 -14.34 -9.62
CA HIS A 337 -0.61 -15.27 -10.18
C HIS A 337 0.80 -14.73 -9.93
N PHE A 338 1.60 -15.47 -9.17
CA PHE A 338 2.97 -15.11 -8.79
C PHE A 338 3.96 -15.79 -9.74
N PHE A 339 4.54 -15.04 -10.68
CA PHE A 339 5.61 -15.55 -11.56
C PHE A 339 6.93 -15.69 -10.80
N TYR A 340 7.22 -14.70 -9.93
CA TYR A 340 8.40 -14.68 -9.08
C TYR A 340 8.07 -14.04 -7.71
N GLY A 341 7.22 -14.73 -6.95
CA GLY A 341 6.66 -14.22 -5.71
C GLY A 341 6.06 -12.82 -5.87
N HIS A 342 6.24 -11.98 -4.86
CA HIS A 342 5.77 -10.60 -4.93
C HIS A 342 6.61 -9.68 -5.83
N LYS A 343 7.78 -10.14 -6.33
CA LYS A 343 8.64 -9.35 -7.21
C LYS A 343 8.06 -9.23 -8.63
N LEU A 344 7.37 -10.28 -9.10
CA LEU A 344 6.65 -10.27 -10.37
C LEU A 344 5.34 -11.04 -10.23
N LYS A 345 4.22 -10.35 -10.33
CA LYS A 345 2.89 -10.97 -10.22
C LYS A 345 1.87 -10.26 -11.09
N TRP A 346 0.85 -11.01 -11.46
CA TRP A 346 -0.37 -10.54 -12.11
C TRP A 346 -1.54 -10.69 -11.15
N GLN A 347 -2.32 -9.65 -10.99
CA GLN A 347 -3.47 -9.60 -10.09
C GLN A 347 -4.71 -9.21 -10.88
N ASN A 348 -5.81 -9.91 -10.65
CA ASN A 348 -7.11 -9.60 -11.23
C ASN A 348 -8.15 -9.57 -10.13
N GLY A 349 -9.13 -8.71 -10.25
CA GLY A 349 -10.21 -8.64 -9.28
C GLY A 349 -11.46 -8.00 -9.84
N ILE A 350 -12.58 -8.48 -9.34
CA ILE A 350 -13.89 -7.86 -9.49
C ILE A 350 -14.33 -7.35 -8.12
N GLN A 351 -15.02 -6.23 -8.11
CA GLN A 351 -15.58 -5.67 -6.88
C GLN A 351 -16.97 -5.13 -7.12
N TYR A 352 -17.81 -5.20 -6.10
CA TYR A 352 -19.05 -4.47 -6.00
C TYR A 352 -18.98 -3.53 -4.81
N THR A 353 -19.32 -2.29 -5.02
CA THR A 353 -19.33 -1.25 -3.98
C THR A 353 -20.68 -0.58 -3.93
N GLU A 354 -21.18 -0.42 -2.71
CA GLU A 354 -22.36 0.38 -2.40
C GLU A 354 -21.96 1.49 -1.42
N MET A 355 -22.42 2.71 -1.64
CA MET A 355 -22.25 3.84 -0.72
C MET A 355 -23.52 4.65 -0.60
N ASN A 356 -24.02 4.76 0.61
CA ASN A 356 -25.19 5.56 0.97
C ASN A 356 -24.76 6.97 1.40
N ARG A 357 -25.65 7.95 1.21
CA ARG A 357 -25.48 9.32 1.64
C ARG A 357 -26.55 9.71 2.66
N ALA A 358 -26.16 10.46 3.68
CA ALA A 358 -27.09 11.06 4.64
C ALA A 358 -27.75 12.32 4.07
N SER A 359 -27.06 13.05 3.19
CA SER A 359 -27.47 14.36 2.66
C SER A 359 -28.28 14.27 1.36
N ALA A 360 -28.37 13.10 0.71
CA ALA A 360 -29.06 12.92 -0.56
C ALA A 360 -29.60 11.49 -0.72
N ASN A 361 -30.63 11.32 -1.55
CA ASN A 361 -31.20 10.02 -1.84
C ASN A 361 -30.35 9.19 -2.84
N GLU A 362 -29.42 9.83 -3.53
CA GLU A 362 -28.54 9.20 -4.52
C GLU A 362 -27.16 8.99 -3.90
N GLY A 363 -26.75 7.74 -3.81
CA GLY A 363 -25.44 7.27 -3.41
C GLY A 363 -24.62 6.84 -4.62
N TYR A 364 -23.73 5.90 -4.41
CA TYR A 364 -22.99 5.17 -5.44
C TYR A 364 -23.22 3.69 -5.26
N ASP A 365 -23.52 2.98 -6.30
CA ASP A 365 -23.42 1.53 -6.38
C ASP A 365 -22.94 1.10 -7.76
N GLY A 366 -21.98 0.18 -7.81
CA GLY A 366 -21.39 -0.19 -9.08
C GLY A 366 -20.44 -1.37 -8.99
N TRP A 367 -20.18 -1.94 -10.15
CA TRP A 367 -19.21 -2.99 -10.35
C TRP A 367 -17.89 -2.43 -10.86
N GLY A 368 -16.82 -3.05 -10.43
CA GLY A 368 -15.48 -2.73 -10.91
C GLY A 368 -14.71 -3.99 -11.28
N PHE A 369 -13.97 -3.92 -12.37
CA PHE A 369 -12.97 -4.90 -12.74
C PHE A 369 -11.61 -4.21 -12.82
N THR A 370 -10.58 -4.84 -12.26
CA THR A 370 -9.20 -4.37 -12.38
C THR A 370 -8.28 -5.54 -12.67
N SER A 371 -7.38 -5.34 -13.64
CA SER A 371 -6.29 -6.28 -13.96
C SER A 371 -4.97 -5.54 -13.93
N GLY A 372 -3.98 -6.02 -13.15
CA GLY A 372 -2.75 -5.27 -12.96
C GLY A 372 -1.50 -6.13 -12.88
N ILE A 373 -0.43 -5.63 -13.50
CA ILE A 373 0.93 -6.18 -13.39
C ILE A 373 1.69 -5.42 -12.31
N ARG A 374 2.41 -6.18 -11.49
CA ARG A 374 3.24 -5.69 -10.39
C ARG A 374 4.66 -6.20 -10.53
N ILE A 375 5.59 -5.28 -10.74
CA ILE A 375 7.02 -5.55 -10.78
C ILE A 375 7.67 -4.78 -9.64
N SER A 376 8.60 -5.42 -8.90
CA SER A 376 9.35 -4.74 -7.84
C SER A 376 10.75 -5.33 -7.71
N TRP A 377 11.70 -4.48 -7.40
CA TRP A 377 13.12 -4.82 -7.21
C TRP A 377 13.70 -4.12 -6.00
#